data_7d2315312bffdec9891067acaca3932d
#
_entry.id   7d2315312bffdec9891067acaca3932d
#
_cell.length_a   1.000
_cell.length_b   1.000
_cell.length_c   1.000
_cell.angle_alpha   90.00
_cell.angle_beta   90.00
_cell.angle_gamma   90.00
#
_symmetry.space_group_name_H-M   'P 1'
#
loop_
_entity.id
_entity.type
_entity.pdbx_description
1 polymer ?
#
loop_
_entity_poly.entity_id
_entity_poly.type
_entity_poly.pdbx_seq_one_letter_code
_entity_poly.pdbx_strand_id
1 'polypeptide(L)'
;MQTNYLKLLKTGELEQRVERLENLLENCSICPKDCGNNRLKDEIAACYSGRLPIVSSYTAHFGEEPVLSGTNGAGNIFFGNCNLRCVYCQNYQISQTWKTNKKNEISHERLAEMMLELQAKGCHNIGFVSPTHFAPQMARAILIAAENGLKLPIVYNTNAYDSVEVLRLLDGIIDVYLPDLKYAENDAGFKYSKVRDYTTFARAAIKEMFRQTGDELIYDENGLLQKGLVIRLLVLPNDIAGIEENLRWIRDELSPKIAISLMAQYYATNKAAADERYILLSRRISEREWFKAVEILEDLGIEEGFMQEYESASHYYRPDFDDKDNPFKDIRDFQ
;
A
#
# COMPACT_ATOMS: atom_id res chain seq x y z
N MET A 1 -22.85 -1.89 4.50
CA MET A 1 -22.35 -2.31 5.85
C MET A 1 -21.77 -1.09 6.54
N GLN A 2 -21.89 -0.94 7.87
CA GLN A 2 -21.24 0.18 8.58
C GLN A 2 -19.77 -0.18 8.85
N THR A 3 -18.84 0.70 8.47
CA THR A 3 -17.40 0.53 8.73
C THR A 3 -17.09 0.43 10.22
N ASN A 4 -16.06 -0.33 10.58
CA ASN A 4 -15.75 -0.59 11.99
C ASN A 4 -15.22 0.65 12.73
N TYR A 5 -14.47 1.55 12.05
CA TYR A 5 -13.97 2.77 12.68
C TYR A 5 -15.09 3.67 13.21
N LEU A 6 -16.29 3.63 12.60
CA LEU A 6 -17.45 4.36 13.12
C LEU A 6 -18.01 3.74 14.41
N LYS A 7 -17.83 2.44 14.64
CA LYS A 7 -18.16 1.81 15.94
C LYS A 7 -17.13 2.21 16.99
N LEU A 8 -15.84 2.20 16.64
CA LEU A 8 -14.75 2.66 17.51
C LEU A 8 -14.91 4.14 17.88
N LEU A 9 -15.37 4.98 16.97
CA LEU A 9 -15.67 6.39 17.23
C LEU A 9 -16.75 6.53 18.32
N LYS A 10 -17.85 5.80 18.17
CA LYS A 10 -18.99 5.85 19.13
C LYS A 10 -18.61 5.41 20.54
N THR A 11 -17.63 4.54 20.69
CA THR A 11 -17.16 4.06 22.01
C THR A 11 -16.02 4.91 22.57
N GLY A 12 -15.47 5.87 21.83
CA GLY A 12 -14.27 6.63 22.19
C GLY A 12 -12.96 5.83 22.01
N GLU A 13 -13.03 4.59 21.53
CA GLU A 13 -11.86 3.73 21.36
C GLU A 13 -10.97 4.22 20.19
N LEU A 14 -11.56 4.81 19.16
CA LEU A 14 -10.83 5.35 18.02
C LEU A 14 -9.83 6.43 18.48
N GLU A 15 -10.27 7.39 19.31
CA GLU A 15 -9.42 8.45 19.85
C GLU A 15 -8.27 7.89 20.68
N GLN A 16 -8.55 6.95 21.59
CA GLN A 16 -7.53 6.31 22.42
C GLN A 16 -6.45 5.60 21.60
N ARG A 17 -6.83 4.94 20.51
CA ARG A 17 -5.89 4.27 19.60
C ARG A 17 -5.05 5.27 18.80
N VAL A 18 -5.66 6.37 18.35
CA VAL A 18 -4.96 7.47 17.68
C VAL A 18 -3.92 8.09 18.60
N GLU A 19 -4.26 8.38 19.84
CA GLU A 19 -3.30 8.91 20.83
C GLU A 19 -2.12 7.95 21.05
N ARG A 20 -2.39 6.65 21.16
CA ARG A 20 -1.33 5.64 21.29
C ARG A 20 -0.43 5.58 20.07
N LEU A 21 -0.98 5.68 18.85
CA LEU A 21 -0.21 5.76 17.61
C LEU A 21 0.66 7.02 17.56
N GLU A 22 0.12 8.17 17.94
CA GLU A 22 0.86 9.44 17.97
C GLU A 22 2.01 9.43 18.99
N ASN A 23 1.83 8.78 20.14
CA ASN A 23 2.88 8.62 21.15
C ASN A 23 4.10 7.84 20.61
N LEU A 24 3.91 6.92 19.64
CA LEU A 24 5.03 6.24 18.98
C LEU A 24 5.94 7.19 18.16
N LEU A 25 5.49 8.40 17.87
CA LEU A 25 6.30 9.41 17.16
C LEU A 25 7.34 10.10 18.05
N GLU A 26 7.19 10.05 19.37
CA GLU A 26 8.16 10.64 20.31
C GLU A 26 9.50 9.89 20.29
N ASN A 27 9.43 8.56 20.13
CA ASN A 27 10.58 7.67 19.93
C ASN A 27 10.22 6.72 18.78
N CYS A 28 10.41 7.19 17.53
CA CYS A 28 9.80 6.63 16.34
C CYS A 28 10.04 5.14 16.14
N SER A 29 9.02 4.32 16.38
CA SER A 29 8.96 2.86 16.20
C SER A 29 7.80 2.43 15.28
N ILE A 30 7.25 3.34 14.46
CA ILE A 30 6.06 3.09 13.65
C ILE A 30 6.25 2.10 12.49
N CYS A 31 7.48 1.76 12.16
CA CYS A 31 7.79 0.71 11.17
C CYS A 31 9.05 -0.06 11.62
N PRO A 32 9.38 -1.20 11.00
CA PRO A 32 10.51 -2.05 11.41
C PRO A 32 11.91 -1.41 11.32
N LYS A 33 12.01 -0.17 10.81
CA LYS A 33 13.29 0.57 10.87
C LYS A 33 13.64 1.03 12.28
N ASP A 34 12.65 1.19 13.14
CA ASP A 34 12.80 1.55 14.56
C ASP A 34 13.86 2.63 14.77
N CYS A 35 13.61 3.81 14.18
CA CYS A 35 14.63 4.85 14.07
C CYS A 35 14.92 5.58 15.41
N GLY A 36 13.99 5.56 16.37
CA GLY A 36 14.13 6.17 17.69
C GLY A 36 14.19 7.72 17.70
N ASN A 37 14.02 8.37 16.56
CA ASN A 37 14.01 9.84 16.49
C ASN A 37 12.67 10.43 16.94
N ASN A 38 12.69 11.66 17.43
CA ASN A 38 11.50 12.38 17.89
C ASN A 38 10.85 13.15 16.72
N ARG A 39 9.86 12.51 16.07
CA ARG A 39 9.13 13.11 14.96
C ARG A 39 8.19 14.24 15.40
N LEU A 40 7.77 14.28 16.66
CA LEU A 40 6.97 15.39 17.19
C LEU A 40 7.78 16.70 17.23
N LYS A 41 9.12 16.60 17.27
CA LYS A 41 10.08 17.73 17.16
C LYS A 41 10.60 17.89 15.72
N ASP A 42 9.97 17.27 14.73
CA ASP A 42 10.41 17.29 13.33
C ASP A 42 11.80 16.69 13.10
N GLU A 43 12.29 15.83 13.97
CA GLU A 43 13.51 15.06 13.70
C GLU A 43 13.26 14.08 12.58
N ILE A 44 14.17 14.06 11.60
CA ILE A 44 14.05 13.28 10.37
C ILE A 44 15.03 12.12 10.39
N ALA A 45 14.57 10.94 9.98
CA ALA A 45 15.38 9.73 9.86
C ALA A 45 15.19 9.06 8.49
N ALA A 46 15.24 7.74 8.41
CA ALA A 46 15.31 6.95 7.19
C ALA A 46 14.18 7.21 6.16
N CYS A 47 12.97 7.54 6.61
CA CYS A 47 11.83 7.84 5.73
C CYS A 47 11.72 9.32 5.33
N TYR A 48 12.56 10.21 5.85
CA TYR A 48 12.53 11.66 5.62
C TYR A 48 11.20 12.34 6.02
N SER A 49 10.49 11.79 6.99
CA SER A 49 9.16 12.27 7.40
C SER A 49 9.20 12.81 8.82
N GLY A 50 8.62 13.98 9.02
CA GLY A 50 8.50 14.68 10.30
C GLY A 50 7.14 14.47 10.96
N ARG A 51 6.66 15.51 11.66
CA ARG A 51 5.41 15.49 12.41
C ARG A 51 4.17 15.44 11.53
N LEU A 52 4.15 16.24 10.47
CA LEU A 52 2.98 16.37 9.59
C LEU A 52 3.05 15.41 8.39
N PRO A 53 1.90 14.97 7.85
CA PRO A 53 1.86 14.15 6.67
C PRO A 53 2.25 14.95 5.42
N ILE A 54 2.93 14.29 4.49
CA ILE A 54 3.27 14.82 3.18
C ILE A 54 2.40 14.12 2.15
N VAL A 55 1.57 14.87 1.42
CA VAL A 55 0.68 14.33 0.38
C VAL A 55 1.11 14.83 -0.99
N SER A 56 1.27 13.92 -1.94
CA SER A 56 1.58 14.23 -3.32
C SER A 56 0.33 14.64 -4.10
N SER A 57 -0.67 13.78 -4.06
CA SER A 57 -1.91 13.95 -4.80
C SER A 57 -3.03 13.16 -4.13
N TYR A 58 -4.28 13.53 -4.45
CA TYR A 58 -5.48 12.77 -4.10
C TYR A 58 -6.46 12.84 -5.26
N THR A 59 -6.99 11.69 -5.66
CA THR A 59 -7.84 11.60 -6.85
C THR A 59 -8.70 10.34 -6.84
N ALA A 60 -9.79 10.35 -7.63
CA ALA A 60 -10.46 9.13 -8.03
C ALA A 60 -9.51 8.35 -8.97
N HIS A 61 -9.10 7.15 -8.55
CA HIS A 61 -8.15 6.31 -9.27
C HIS A 61 -8.84 5.06 -9.80
N PHE A 62 -8.59 4.73 -11.06
CA PHE A 62 -9.25 3.63 -11.77
C PHE A 62 -8.32 2.44 -12.06
N GLY A 63 -7.08 2.51 -11.62
CA GLY A 63 -6.06 1.47 -11.85
C GLY A 63 -5.88 0.48 -10.70
N GLU A 64 -6.74 0.49 -9.66
CA GLU A 64 -6.76 -0.53 -8.62
C GLU A 64 -7.56 -1.76 -9.08
N GLU A 65 -7.63 -2.80 -8.28
CA GLU A 65 -8.48 -3.97 -8.55
C GLU A 65 -9.93 -3.52 -8.86
N PRO A 66 -10.63 -4.20 -9.81
CA PRO A 66 -11.96 -3.79 -10.25
C PRO A 66 -12.97 -3.59 -9.11
N VAL A 67 -12.87 -4.41 -8.08
CA VAL A 67 -13.74 -4.36 -6.88
C VAL A 67 -13.47 -3.16 -5.97
N LEU A 68 -12.35 -2.45 -6.14
CA LEU A 68 -12.01 -1.22 -5.45
C LEU A 68 -12.29 0.01 -6.31
N SER A 69 -11.95 -0.05 -7.59
CA SER A 69 -12.14 1.06 -8.54
C SER A 69 -13.61 1.25 -8.91
N GLY A 70 -14.33 0.16 -9.19
CA GLY A 70 -15.72 0.24 -9.62
C GLY A 70 -15.95 1.27 -10.72
N THR A 71 -17.10 1.90 -10.71
CA THR A 71 -17.48 2.90 -11.73
C THR A 71 -16.99 4.32 -11.43
N ASN A 72 -16.75 4.65 -10.14
CA ASN A 72 -16.42 6.01 -9.71
C ASN A 72 -14.99 6.16 -9.20
N GLY A 73 -14.22 5.08 -9.26
CA GLY A 73 -12.82 5.05 -8.82
C GLY A 73 -12.61 4.84 -7.33
N ALA A 74 -11.43 4.34 -6.98
CA ALA A 74 -10.91 4.33 -5.62
C ALA A 74 -10.44 5.75 -5.25
N GLY A 75 -10.83 6.25 -4.08
CA GLY A 75 -10.42 7.57 -3.59
C GLY A 75 -9.00 7.54 -3.04
N ASN A 76 -7.98 7.50 -3.91
CA ASN A 76 -6.60 7.33 -3.51
C ASN A 76 -5.93 8.63 -3.06
N ILE A 77 -5.21 8.55 -1.92
CA ILE A 77 -4.34 9.60 -1.37
C ILE A 77 -2.90 9.08 -1.39
N PHE A 78 -2.04 9.72 -2.16
CA PHE A 78 -0.65 9.32 -2.35
C PHE A 78 0.26 10.09 -1.40
N PHE A 79 0.86 9.39 -0.43
CA PHE A 79 1.83 9.99 0.46
C PHE A 79 3.19 10.20 -0.22
N GLY A 80 3.85 11.30 0.14
CA GLY A 80 5.23 11.55 -0.23
C GLY A 80 6.20 10.81 0.68
N ASN A 81 7.43 10.58 0.18
CA ASN A 81 8.43 9.76 0.83
C ASN A 81 7.99 8.28 0.99
N CYS A 82 8.80 7.46 1.65
CA CYS A 82 8.49 6.03 1.91
C CYS A 82 9.49 5.48 2.93
N ASN A 83 9.12 4.44 3.66
CA ASN A 83 10.02 3.69 4.54
C ASN A 83 10.93 2.71 3.78
N LEU A 84 10.64 2.41 2.50
CA LEU A 84 11.51 1.64 1.60
C LEU A 84 12.25 2.53 0.59
N ARG A 85 13.24 1.95 -0.10
CA ARG A 85 14.01 2.59 -1.18
C ARG A 85 14.18 1.63 -2.36
N CYS A 86 13.03 1.12 -2.87
CA CYS A 86 13.02 0.18 -3.98
C CYS A 86 13.68 0.79 -5.22
N VAL A 87 14.64 0.06 -5.79
CA VAL A 87 15.42 0.54 -6.95
C VAL A 87 14.58 0.63 -8.21
N TYR A 88 13.45 -0.07 -8.25
CA TYR A 88 12.47 -0.11 -9.34
C TYR A 88 11.14 0.59 -8.99
N CYS A 89 11.13 1.48 -8.00
CA CYS A 89 9.90 2.15 -7.56
C CYS A 89 9.29 2.95 -8.71
N GLN A 90 8.05 2.65 -9.07
CA GLN A 90 7.31 3.38 -10.10
C GLN A 90 6.98 4.80 -9.62
N ASN A 91 6.75 4.97 -8.32
CA ASN A 91 6.45 6.25 -7.66
C ASN A 91 7.71 6.93 -7.12
N TYR A 92 8.91 6.70 -7.71
CA TYR A 92 10.18 7.21 -7.16
C TYR A 92 10.23 8.73 -7.07
N GLN A 93 9.54 9.44 -7.96
CA GLN A 93 9.46 10.90 -7.98
C GLN A 93 8.99 11.44 -6.63
N ILE A 94 7.93 10.87 -6.07
CA ILE A 94 7.36 11.30 -4.78
C ILE A 94 7.95 10.54 -3.58
N SER A 95 8.32 9.27 -3.74
CA SER A 95 8.75 8.42 -2.63
C SER A 95 10.23 8.57 -2.27
N GLN A 96 11.09 9.04 -3.20
CA GLN A 96 12.54 9.04 -3.01
C GLN A 96 13.22 10.38 -3.31
N THR A 97 12.64 11.25 -4.15
CA THR A 97 13.30 12.50 -4.55
C THR A 97 12.97 13.68 -3.63
N TRP A 98 11.83 13.65 -2.96
CA TRP A 98 11.38 14.77 -2.13
C TRP A 98 12.17 14.93 -0.84
N LYS A 99 12.57 13.85 -0.20
CA LYS A 99 13.39 13.84 1.03
C LYS A 99 12.87 14.85 2.07
N THR A 100 13.63 15.93 2.29
CA THR A 100 13.31 17.00 3.24
C THR A 100 12.46 18.13 2.65
N ASN A 101 11.91 17.95 1.45
CA ASN A 101 11.04 18.96 0.85
C ASN A 101 9.68 19.01 1.58
N LYS A 102 9.48 20.07 2.37
CA LYS A 102 8.28 20.27 3.17
C LYS A 102 7.14 20.98 2.45
N LYS A 103 7.28 21.32 1.17
CA LYS A 103 6.27 22.08 0.43
C LYS A 103 4.89 21.42 0.38
N ASN A 104 4.85 20.10 0.52
CA ASN A 104 3.63 19.29 0.45
C ASN A 104 3.22 18.74 1.83
N GLU A 105 3.79 19.27 2.91
CA GLU A 105 3.26 19.01 4.25
C GLU A 105 1.89 19.68 4.40
N ILE A 106 0.95 18.94 4.98
CA ILE A 106 -0.41 19.40 5.25
C ILE A 106 -0.80 19.12 6.68
N SER A 107 -1.84 19.79 7.19
CA SER A 107 -2.39 19.47 8.51
C SER A 107 -3.24 18.19 8.47
N HIS A 108 -3.55 17.64 9.64
CA HIS A 108 -4.44 16.49 9.77
C HIS A 108 -5.86 16.82 9.32
N GLU A 109 -6.31 18.06 9.58
CA GLU A 109 -7.61 18.58 9.14
C GLU A 109 -7.67 18.61 7.60
N ARG A 110 -6.60 19.10 6.93
CA ARG A 110 -6.56 19.10 5.47
C ARG A 110 -6.59 17.69 4.89
N LEU A 111 -5.90 16.74 5.51
CA LEU A 111 -5.96 15.33 5.11
C LEU A 111 -7.37 14.75 5.30
N ALA A 112 -8.07 15.12 6.37
CA ALA A 112 -9.47 14.74 6.60
C ALA A 112 -10.41 15.36 5.55
N GLU A 113 -10.23 16.64 5.21
CA GLU A 113 -10.98 17.30 4.13
C GLU A 113 -10.81 16.59 2.78
N MET A 114 -9.57 16.17 2.42
CA MET A 114 -9.31 15.41 1.18
C MET A 114 -10.13 14.11 1.13
N MET A 115 -10.27 13.39 2.26
CA MET A 115 -11.13 12.20 2.32
C MET A 115 -12.60 12.52 2.08
N LEU A 116 -13.10 13.60 2.69
CA LEU A 116 -14.49 14.04 2.53
C LEU A 116 -14.76 14.54 1.12
N GLU A 117 -13.80 15.22 0.49
CA GLU A 117 -13.89 15.63 -0.91
C GLU A 117 -13.96 14.42 -1.87
N LEU A 118 -13.15 13.37 -1.63
CA LEU A 118 -13.21 12.13 -2.40
C LEU A 118 -14.56 11.41 -2.20
N GLN A 119 -15.07 11.36 -0.97
CA GLN A 119 -16.40 10.84 -0.71
C GLN A 119 -17.48 11.66 -1.46
N ALA A 120 -17.41 12.99 -1.43
CA ALA A 120 -18.35 13.85 -2.12
C ALA A 120 -18.28 13.71 -3.67
N LYS A 121 -17.12 13.33 -4.22
CA LYS A 121 -16.96 12.98 -5.65
C LYS A 121 -17.56 11.62 -6.01
N GLY A 122 -18.01 10.84 -5.01
CA GLY A 122 -18.61 9.52 -5.21
C GLY A 122 -17.64 8.36 -5.27
N CYS A 123 -16.38 8.55 -4.88
CA CYS A 123 -15.42 7.44 -4.78
C CYS A 123 -15.96 6.33 -3.87
N HIS A 124 -15.55 5.08 -4.15
CA HIS A 124 -16.10 3.91 -3.46
C HIS A 124 -15.41 3.59 -2.13
N ASN A 125 -14.21 4.09 -1.92
CA ASN A 125 -13.39 3.89 -0.72
C ASN A 125 -12.42 5.08 -0.56
N ILE A 126 -11.68 5.08 0.56
CA ILE A 126 -10.50 5.94 0.75
C ILE A 126 -9.27 5.05 0.82
N GLY A 127 -8.44 5.12 -0.21
CA GLY A 127 -7.19 4.36 -0.33
C GLY A 127 -5.98 5.20 0.06
N PHE A 128 -5.22 4.75 1.05
CA PHE A 128 -3.95 5.36 1.40
C PHE A 128 -2.80 4.60 0.76
N VAL A 129 -2.05 5.24 -0.13
CA VAL A 129 -0.94 4.62 -0.85
C VAL A 129 0.37 4.89 -0.14
N SER A 130 1.06 3.82 0.27
CA SER A 130 2.28 3.83 1.09
C SER A 130 2.11 4.52 2.44
N PRO A 131 1.13 4.16 3.27
CA PRO A 131 0.79 4.86 4.50
C PRO A 131 1.68 4.55 5.70
N THR A 132 2.48 3.48 5.67
CA THR A 132 3.23 2.92 6.80
C THR A 132 3.94 3.99 7.64
N HIS A 133 4.65 4.91 6.99
CA HIS A 133 5.45 5.94 7.68
C HIS A 133 4.62 7.16 8.14
N PHE A 134 3.33 7.20 7.81
CA PHE A 134 2.35 8.18 8.25
C PHE A 134 1.12 7.54 8.92
N ALA A 135 1.22 6.30 9.38
CA ALA A 135 0.10 5.59 10.00
C ALA A 135 -0.54 6.37 11.18
N PRO A 136 0.20 7.02 12.10
CA PRO A 136 -0.39 7.86 13.14
C PRO A 136 -1.15 9.07 12.59
N GLN A 137 -0.56 9.79 11.63
CA GLN A 137 -1.17 10.97 11.01
C GLN A 137 -2.42 10.60 10.20
N MET A 138 -2.36 9.47 9.49
CA MET A 138 -3.51 8.90 8.79
C MET A 138 -4.65 8.59 9.77
N ALA A 139 -4.35 7.92 10.88
CA ALA A 139 -5.36 7.56 11.87
C ALA A 139 -6.00 8.81 12.53
N ARG A 140 -5.21 9.85 12.82
CA ARG A 140 -5.73 11.15 13.30
C ARG A 140 -6.67 11.78 12.28
N ALA A 141 -6.31 11.79 11.00
CA ALA A 141 -7.15 12.34 9.96
C ALA A 141 -8.43 11.52 9.74
N ILE A 142 -8.37 10.18 9.87
CA ILE A 142 -9.57 9.33 9.84
C ILE A 142 -10.51 9.67 10.99
N LEU A 143 -10.01 9.89 12.21
CA LEU A 143 -10.82 10.31 13.35
C LEU A 143 -11.56 11.62 13.03
N ILE A 144 -10.84 12.65 12.59
CA ILE A 144 -11.43 13.95 12.22
C ILE A 144 -12.45 13.80 11.10
N ALA A 145 -12.15 13.04 10.05
CA ALA A 145 -13.07 12.82 8.94
C ALA A 145 -14.33 12.05 9.36
N ALA A 146 -14.18 11.06 10.25
CA ALA A 146 -15.30 10.28 10.78
C ALA A 146 -16.26 11.13 11.61
N GLU A 147 -15.74 12.06 12.43
CA GLU A 147 -16.54 13.06 13.17
C GLU A 147 -17.30 14.00 12.22
N ASN A 148 -16.76 14.23 11.02
CA ASN A 148 -17.34 15.09 9.99
C ASN A 148 -18.11 14.32 8.89
N GLY A 149 -18.44 13.05 9.12
CA GLY A 149 -19.38 12.29 8.30
C GLY A 149 -18.75 11.40 7.22
N LEU A 150 -17.47 11.06 7.31
CA LEU A 150 -16.86 10.01 6.49
C LEU A 150 -17.54 8.66 6.78
N LYS A 151 -17.89 7.92 5.70
CA LYS A 151 -18.59 6.62 5.78
C LYS A 151 -17.96 5.54 4.91
N LEU A 152 -17.04 5.92 4.03
CA LEU A 152 -16.40 5.00 3.07
C LEU A 152 -15.45 4.03 3.78
N PRO A 153 -15.28 2.80 3.27
CA PRO A 153 -14.27 1.88 3.78
C PRO A 153 -12.86 2.45 3.57
N ILE A 154 -11.97 2.14 4.50
CA ILE A 154 -10.56 2.56 4.47
C ILE A 154 -9.70 1.42 3.92
N VAL A 155 -8.93 1.72 2.88
CA VAL A 155 -7.98 0.80 2.23
C VAL A 155 -6.54 1.19 2.58
N TYR A 156 -5.78 0.23 3.08
CA TYR A 156 -4.38 0.37 3.46
C TYR A 156 -3.47 -0.31 2.43
N ASN A 157 -3.03 0.45 1.41
CA ASN A 157 -2.16 -0.03 0.33
C ASN A 157 -0.70 0.13 0.74
N THR A 158 -0.07 -0.95 1.20
CA THR A 158 1.24 -0.93 1.83
C THR A 158 2.27 -1.80 1.13
N ASN A 159 3.54 -1.49 1.36
CA ASN A 159 4.67 -2.32 0.92
C ASN A 159 4.95 -3.52 1.87
N ALA A 160 4.06 -3.79 2.81
CA ALA A 160 4.12 -4.84 3.84
C ALA A 160 5.28 -4.72 4.86
N TYR A 161 6.18 -3.74 4.75
CA TYR A 161 7.24 -3.52 5.76
C TYR A 161 6.68 -2.69 6.92
N ASP A 162 5.71 -3.28 7.63
CA ASP A 162 4.91 -2.68 8.69
C ASP A 162 5.24 -3.23 10.08
N SER A 163 5.02 -2.41 11.11
CA SER A 163 5.09 -2.84 12.50
C SER A 163 3.81 -3.56 12.92
N VAL A 164 3.93 -4.78 13.44
CA VAL A 164 2.79 -5.54 13.97
C VAL A 164 2.07 -4.79 15.10
N GLU A 165 2.81 -4.05 15.93
CA GLU A 165 2.24 -3.23 17.00
C GLU A 165 1.35 -2.12 16.43
N VAL A 166 1.82 -1.43 15.40
CA VAL A 166 1.04 -0.38 14.70
C VAL A 166 -0.19 -1.00 14.06
N LEU A 167 -0.06 -2.13 13.37
CA LEU A 167 -1.20 -2.83 12.75
C LEU A 167 -2.26 -3.23 13.79
N ARG A 168 -1.86 -3.67 14.98
CA ARG A 168 -2.81 -3.97 16.08
C ARG A 168 -3.58 -2.74 16.56
N LEU A 169 -2.95 -1.57 16.55
CA LEU A 169 -3.63 -0.32 16.87
C LEU A 169 -4.58 0.12 15.75
N LEU A 170 -4.30 -0.28 14.51
CA LEU A 170 -5.15 -0.04 13.34
C LEU A 170 -6.31 -1.06 13.18
N ASP A 171 -6.39 -2.11 14.01
CA ASP A 171 -7.46 -3.11 13.96
C ASP A 171 -8.84 -2.45 14.07
N GLY A 172 -9.70 -2.67 13.09
CA GLY A 172 -11.02 -2.04 12.98
C GLY A 172 -11.01 -0.57 12.53
N ILE A 173 -9.84 0.05 12.33
CA ILE A 173 -9.72 1.35 11.65
C ILE A 173 -9.61 1.11 10.13
N ILE A 174 -8.86 0.10 9.73
CA ILE A 174 -8.70 -0.32 8.34
C ILE A 174 -9.74 -1.40 8.03
N ASP A 175 -10.40 -1.27 6.89
CA ASP A 175 -11.38 -2.23 6.39
C ASP A 175 -10.75 -3.20 5.38
N VAL A 176 -9.87 -2.71 4.49
CA VAL A 176 -9.22 -3.50 3.45
C VAL A 176 -7.70 -3.33 3.51
N TYR A 177 -6.98 -4.43 3.53
CA TYR A 177 -5.52 -4.44 3.42
C TYR A 177 -5.08 -4.88 2.03
N LEU A 178 -4.16 -4.11 1.43
CA LEU A 178 -3.50 -4.40 0.15
C LEU A 178 -1.98 -4.43 0.33
N PRO A 179 -1.41 -5.44 0.97
CA PRO A 179 0.04 -5.55 1.12
C PRO A 179 0.70 -6.06 -0.15
N ASP A 180 1.75 -5.38 -0.62
CA ASP A 180 2.68 -5.90 -1.61
C ASP A 180 3.69 -6.84 -0.93
N LEU A 181 3.60 -8.14 -1.12
CA LEU A 181 4.65 -9.08 -0.70
C LEU A 181 5.72 -9.15 -1.80
N LYS A 182 6.77 -8.32 -1.63
CA LYS A 182 7.72 -8.02 -2.72
C LYS A 182 8.76 -9.10 -2.98
N TYR A 183 9.16 -9.84 -1.95
CA TYR A 183 10.25 -10.82 -2.02
C TYR A 183 10.00 -11.99 -1.09
N ALA A 184 10.41 -13.18 -1.54
CA ALA A 184 10.47 -14.37 -0.70
C ALA A 184 11.72 -14.39 0.21
N GLU A 185 12.80 -13.72 -0.22
CA GLU A 185 14.11 -13.77 0.44
C GLU A 185 14.55 -12.40 0.97
N ASN A 186 15.15 -12.39 2.17
CA ASN A 186 15.64 -11.18 2.82
C ASN A 186 16.78 -10.50 2.03
N ASP A 187 17.63 -11.27 1.35
CA ASP A 187 18.73 -10.73 0.54
C ASP A 187 18.21 -9.90 -0.64
N ALA A 188 17.11 -10.32 -1.27
CA ALA A 188 16.44 -9.53 -2.30
C ALA A 188 15.90 -8.21 -1.70
N GLY A 189 15.30 -8.24 -0.53
CA GLY A 189 14.86 -7.05 0.22
C GLY A 189 16.01 -6.06 0.48
N PHE A 190 17.16 -6.56 0.91
CA PHE A 190 18.34 -5.73 1.15
C PHE A 190 18.91 -5.17 -0.17
N LYS A 191 19.07 -6.02 -1.18
CA LYS A 191 19.64 -5.62 -2.46
C LYS A 191 18.77 -4.61 -3.21
N TYR A 192 17.45 -4.85 -3.26
CA TYR A 192 16.56 -4.08 -4.15
C TYR A 192 15.65 -3.07 -3.43
N SER A 193 15.42 -3.19 -2.11
CA SER A 193 14.60 -2.23 -1.35
C SER A 193 15.32 -1.57 -0.17
N LYS A 194 16.61 -1.90 0.04
CA LYS A 194 17.51 -1.30 1.06
C LYS A 194 17.03 -1.50 2.49
N VAL A 195 16.40 -2.63 2.76
CA VAL A 195 16.03 -3.06 4.10
C VAL A 195 16.47 -4.50 4.34
N ARG A 196 17.05 -4.75 5.51
CA ARG A 196 17.33 -6.11 5.99
C ARG A 196 16.03 -6.73 6.48
N ASP A 197 15.98 -8.03 6.52
CA ASP A 197 14.87 -8.79 7.13
C ASP A 197 13.48 -8.44 6.59
N TYR A 198 13.40 -7.99 5.30
CA TYR A 198 12.14 -7.60 4.65
C TYR A 198 11.09 -8.69 4.79
N THR A 199 11.42 -9.90 4.38
CA THR A 199 10.49 -11.04 4.33
C THR A 199 9.99 -11.41 5.72
N THR A 200 10.86 -11.35 6.73
CA THR A 200 10.51 -11.62 8.12
C THR A 200 9.43 -10.65 8.62
N PHE A 201 9.63 -9.35 8.42
CA PHE A 201 8.65 -8.34 8.86
C PHE A 201 7.40 -8.33 7.99
N ALA A 202 7.53 -8.48 6.66
CA ALA A 202 6.40 -8.51 5.76
C ALA A 202 5.45 -9.68 6.06
N ARG A 203 6.00 -10.87 6.26
CA ARG A 203 5.20 -12.05 6.63
C ARG A 203 4.53 -11.90 7.99
N ALA A 204 5.22 -11.33 8.98
CA ALA A 204 4.62 -11.04 10.28
C ALA A 204 3.48 -10.02 10.19
N ALA A 205 3.66 -8.95 9.41
CA ALA A 205 2.65 -7.93 9.14
C ALA A 205 1.42 -8.52 8.43
N ILE A 206 1.63 -9.32 7.39
CA ILE A 206 0.53 -9.96 6.63
C ILE A 206 -0.22 -10.96 7.52
N LYS A 207 0.45 -11.73 8.39
CA LYS A 207 -0.22 -12.59 9.39
C LYS A 207 -1.13 -11.78 10.32
N GLU A 208 -0.70 -10.60 10.74
CA GLU A 208 -1.54 -9.72 11.56
C GLU A 208 -2.73 -9.15 10.77
N MET A 209 -2.53 -8.75 9.51
CA MET A 209 -3.61 -8.30 8.62
C MET A 209 -4.65 -9.42 8.41
N PHE A 210 -4.18 -10.66 8.18
CA PHE A 210 -5.01 -11.86 8.07
C PHE A 210 -5.81 -12.14 9.35
N ARG A 211 -5.19 -11.99 10.53
CA ARG A 211 -5.90 -12.11 11.81
C ARG A 211 -7.08 -11.14 11.92
N GLN A 212 -6.95 -9.93 11.37
CA GLN A 212 -7.97 -8.87 11.45
C GLN A 212 -9.11 -9.05 10.45
N THR A 213 -8.82 -9.57 9.27
CA THR A 213 -9.78 -9.63 8.16
C THR A 213 -10.29 -11.03 7.83
N GLY A 214 -9.50 -12.08 8.13
CA GLY A 214 -9.74 -13.43 7.64
C GLY A 214 -9.34 -13.60 6.17
N ASP A 215 -9.84 -14.65 5.55
CA ASP A 215 -9.60 -15.04 4.15
C ASP A 215 -10.80 -14.78 3.22
N GLU A 216 -11.90 -14.25 3.75
CA GLU A 216 -13.09 -13.93 2.96
C GLU A 216 -13.09 -12.46 2.55
N LEU A 217 -13.39 -12.20 1.29
CA LEU A 217 -13.65 -10.86 0.77
C LEU A 217 -15.16 -10.55 0.94
N ILE A 218 -15.47 -9.45 1.61
CA ILE A 218 -16.85 -9.02 1.86
C ILE A 218 -17.19 -7.88 0.92
N TYR A 219 -18.23 -8.08 0.11
CA TYR A 219 -18.70 -7.14 -0.89
C TYR A 219 -20.02 -6.48 -0.49
N ASP A 220 -20.30 -5.31 -1.05
CA ASP A 220 -21.64 -4.72 -1.02
C ASP A 220 -22.53 -5.28 -2.14
N GLU A 221 -23.75 -4.76 -2.23
CA GLU A 221 -24.74 -5.14 -3.24
C GLU A 221 -24.33 -4.82 -4.69
N ASN A 222 -23.35 -3.95 -4.87
CA ASN A 222 -22.80 -3.56 -6.18
C ASN A 222 -21.51 -4.32 -6.53
N GLY A 223 -21.11 -5.29 -5.71
CA GLY A 223 -19.87 -6.05 -5.89
C GLY A 223 -18.60 -5.29 -5.50
N LEU A 224 -18.71 -4.19 -4.75
CA LEU A 224 -17.57 -3.41 -4.29
C LEU A 224 -17.05 -3.92 -2.95
N LEU A 225 -15.73 -4.05 -2.85
CA LEU A 225 -15.06 -4.59 -1.68
C LEU A 225 -15.21 -3.67 -0.46
N GLN A 226 -15.77 -4.21 0.61
CA GLN A 226 -16.01 -3.51 1.86
C GLN A 226 -15.06 -3.93 2.99
N LYS A 227 -14.57 -5.17 2.97
CA LYS A 227 -13.61 -5.70 3.94
C LYS A 227 -12.84 -6.87 3.35
N GLY A 228 -11.55 -6.99 3.68
CA GLY A 228 -10.76 -8.16 3.31
C GLY A 228 -9.26 -7.91 3.24
N LEU A 229 -8.55 -8.96 2.82
CA LEU A 229 -7.11 -8.96 2.56
C LEU A 229 -6.88 -9.43 1.12
N VAL A 230 -6.22 -8.60 0.32
CA VAL A 230 -5.75 -8.97 -1.03
C VAL A 230 -4.24 -8.81 -1.05
N ILE A 231 -3.50 -9.92 -1.15
CA ILE A 231 -2.03 -9.88 -1.19
C ILE A 231 -1.57 -9.67 -2.63
N ARG A 232 -0.81 -8.61 -2.85
CA ARG A 232 -0.28 -8.26 -4.16
C ARG A 232 1.10 -8.87 -4.39
N LEU A 233 1.26 -9.54 -5.53
CA LEU A 233 2.52 -10.12 -5.99
C LEU A 233 2.88 -9.53 -7.35
N LEU A 234 3.94 -8.72 -7.39
CA LEU A 234 4.48 -8.20 -8.65
C LEU A 234 5.51 -9.18 -9.20
N VAL A 235 5.24 -9.73 -10.37
CA VAL A 235 6.22 -10.57 -11.08
C VAL A 235 7.40 -9.71 -11.51
N LEU A 236 8.60 -10.08 -11.06
CA LEU A 236 9.84 -9.40 -11.39
C LEU A 236 10.69 -10.25 -12.33
N PRO A 237 11.49 -9.64 -13.24
CA PRO A 237 12.41 -10.39 -14.08
C PRO A 237 13.35 -11.27 -13.27
N ASN A 238 13.75 -12.41 -13.83
CA ASN A 238 14.68 -13.37 -13.24
C ASN A 238 14.21 -13.93 -11.89
N ASP A 239 12.90 -14.01 -11.68
CA ASP A 239 12.27 -14.54 -10.48
C ASP A 239 12.73 -13.89 -9.16
N ILE A 240 13.12 -12.62 -9.22
CA ILE A 240 13.66 -11.87 -8.06
C ILE A 240 12.62 -11.75 -6.93
N ALA A 241 11.32 -11.79 -7.26
CA ALA A 241 10.24 -11.76 -6.28
C ALA A 241 10.11 -13.10 -5.52
N GLY A 242 10.52 -14.24 -6.12
CA GLY A 242 10.31 -15.57 -5.57
C GLY A 242 8.81 -15.89 -5.49
N ILE A 243 8.15 -15.88 -6.64
CA ILE A 243 6.66 -16.01 -6.70
C ILE A 243 6.21 -17.33 -6.11
N GLU A 244 6.88 -18.46 -6.45
CA GLU A 244 6.50 -19.77 -5.97
C GLU A 244 6.60 -19.86 -4.44
N GLU A 245 7.71 -19.43 -3.86
CA GLU A 245 7.93 -19.46 -2.42
C GLU A 245 6.96 -18.56 -1.65
N ASN A 246 6.60 -17.41 -2.23
CA ASN A 246 5.59 -16.53 -1.63
C ASN A 246 4.20 -17.14 -1.70
N LEU A 247 3.79 -17.72 -2.82
CA LEU A 247 2.48 -18.37 -2.96
C LEU A 247 2.37 -19.61 -2.05
N ARG A 248 3.43 -20.45 -1.97
CA ARG A 248 3.46 -21.58 -1.03
C ARG A 248 3.32 -21.09 0.41
N TRP A 249 4.06 -20.06 0.81
CA TRP A 249 3.96 -19.49 2.14
C TRP A 249 2.55 -18.97 2.44
N ILE A 250 1.91 -18.29 1.49
CA ILE A 250 0.54 -17.78 1.66
C ILE A 250 -0.44 -18.95 1.87
N ARG A 251 -0.38 -19.97 1.00
CA ARG A 251 -1.25 -21.13 1.10
C ARG A 251 -1.08 -21.89 2.42
N ASP A 252 0.17 -22.13 2.82
CA ASP A 252 0.52 -23.04 3.93
C ASP A 252 0.41 -22.34 5.29
N GLU A 253 0.69 -21.03 5.37
CA GLU A 253 0.79 -20.30 6.64
C GLU A 253 -0.41 -19.36 6.90
N LEU A 254 -1.23 -19.08 5.88
CA LEU A 254 -2.43 -18.27 6.02
C LEU A 254 -3.67 -19.09 5.63
N SER A 255 -3.99 -19.15 4.33
CA SER A 255 -5.13 -19.91 3.80
C SER A 255 -5.03 -20.06 2.28
N PRO A 256 -5.43 -21.22 1.71
CA PRO A 256 -5.55 -21.37 0.27
C PRO A 256 -6.66 -20.50 -0.37
N LYS A 257 -7.54 -19.88 0.44
CA LYS A 257 -8.63 -19.02 0.00
C LYS A 257 -8.26 -17.53 -0.01
N ILE A 258 -7.02 -17.18 0.36
CA ILE A 258 -6.58 -15.78 0.34
C ILE A 258 -6.61 -15.25 -1.08
N ALA A 259 -7.24 -14.10 -1.26
CA ALA A 259 -7.25 -13.40 -2.53
C ALA A 259 -5.86 -12.87 -2.90
N ILE A 260 -5.38 -13.27 -4.09
CA ILE A 260 -4.10 -12.83 -4.64
C ILE A 260 -4.35 -11.84 -5.78
N SER A 261 -3.61 -10.74 -5.80
CA SER A 261 -3.51 -9.88 -7.00
C SER A 261 -2.15 -10.12 -7.65
N LEU A 262 -2.14 -10.94 -8.71
CA LEU A 262 -0.93 -11.22 -9.47
C LEU A 262 -0.74 -10.16 -10.55
N MET A 263 0.37 -9.40 -10.46
CA MET A 263 0.59 -8.21 -11.28
C MET A 263 1.71 -8.41 -12.29
N ALA A 264 1.42 -8.11 -13.58
CA ALA A 264 2.36 -8.12 -14.70
C ALA A 264 3.03 -6.74 -14.94
N GLN A 265 2.55 -5.68 -14.32
CA GLN A 265 2.85 -4.27 -14.62
C GLN A 265 4.29 -3.81 -14.33
N TYR A 266 5.24 -4.74 -14.18
CA TYR A 266 6.62 -4.35 -13.97
C TYR A 266 7.21 -3.62 -15.18
N TYR A 267 7.76 -2.44 -14.92
CA TYR A 267 8.52 -1.65 -15.88
C TYR A 267 9.83 -1.16 -15.25
N ALA A 268 10.95 -1.36 -15.95
CA ALA A 268 12.25 -0.89 -15.47
C ALA A 268 12.27 0.64 -15.40
N THR A 269 12.42 1.17 -14.20
CA THR A 269 12.45 2.62 -13.93
C THR A 269 13.40 2.93 -12.78
N ASN A 270 13.62 4.21 -12.48
CA ASN A 270 14.51 4.65 -11.42
C ASN A 270 15.91 4.02 -11.60
N LYS A 271 16.51 3.49 -10.55
CA LYS A 271 17.85 2.86 -10.58
C LYS A 271 17.86 1.53 -11.35
N ALA A 272 16.74 0.82 -11.41
CA ALA A 272 16.63 -0.42 -12.19
C ALA A 272 16.85 -0.19 -13.69
N ALA A 273 16.51 0.99 -14.19
CA ALA A 273 16.72 1.36 -15.60
C ALA A 273 18.12 1.93 -15.89
N ALA A 274 18.80 2.50 -14.89
CA ALA A 274 19.97 3.35 -15.12
C ALA A 274 21.27 2.84 -14.48
N ASP A 275 21.21 1.86 -13.56
CA ASP A 275 22.36 1.44 -12.75
C ASP A 275 22.68 -0.03 -13.01
N GLU A 276 23.85 -0.30 -13.59
CA GLU A 276 24.31 -1.65 -13.96
C GLU A 276 24.31 -2.66 -12.80
N ARG A 277 24.40 -2.19 -11.56
CA ARG A 277 24.29 -3.05 -10.35
C ARG A 277 22.94 -3.78 -10.29
N TYR A 278 21.94 -3.29 -11.00
CA TYR A 278 20.59 -3.84 -11.04
C TYR A 278 20.19 -4.36 -12.41
N ILE A 279 21.16 -4.76 -13.23
CA ILE A 279 20.97 -5.25 -14.60
C ILE A 279 19.90 -6.35 -14.69
N LEU A 280 19.73 -7.18 -13.67
CA LEU A 280 18.71 -8.22 -13.61
C LEU A 280 17.26 -7.65 -13.62
N LEU A 281 17.12 -6.37 -13.29
CA LEU A 281 15.83 -5.64 -13.29
C LEU A 281 15.72 -4.62 -14.43
N SER A 282 16.69 -4.57 -15.38
CA SER A 282 16.72 -3.54 -16.42
C SER A 282 15.79 -3.80 -17.61
N ARG A 283 15.07 -4.91 -17.63
CA ARG A 283 14.14 -5.31 -18.69
C ARG A 283 12.74 -5.56 -18.15
N ARG A 284 11.75 -5.63 -19.01
CA ARG A 284 10.42 -6.14 -18.67
C ARG A 284 10.47 -7.63 -18.35
N ILE A 285 9.42 -8.14 -17.71
CA ILE A 285 9.19 -9.57 -17.61
C ILE A 285 8.99 -10.15 -19.03
N SER A 286 9.39 -11.40 -19.23
CA SER A 286 9.08 -12.15 -20.44
C SER A 286 7.75 -12.90 -20.29
N GLU A 287 7.12 -13.25 -21.42
CA GLU A 287 5.94 -14.12 -21.43
C GLU A 287 6.17 -15.40 -20.61
N ARG A 288 7.35 -16.02 -20.77
CA ARG A 288 7.71 -17.23 -20.04
C ARG A 288 7.71 -17.01 -18.50
N GLU A 289 8.20 -15.87 -18.02
CA GLU A 289 8.20 -15.55 -16.59
C GLU A 289 6.79 -15.31 -16.08
N TRP A 290 5.95 -14.65 -16.88
CA TRP A 290 4.55 -14.43 -16.57
C TRP A 290 3.75 -15.73 -16.50
N PHE A 291 3.76 -16.52 -17.59
CA PHE A 291 2.98 -17.75 -17.64
C PHE A 291 3.46 -18.79 -16.62
N LYS A 292 4.77 -18.82 -16.29
CA LYS A 292 5.29 -19.63 -15.19
C LYS A 292 4.66 -19.21 -13.85
N ALA A 293 4.50 -17.92 -13.59
CA ALA A 293 3.87 -17.43 -12.35
C ALA A 293 2.38 -17.80 -12.27
N VAL A 294 1.67 -17.74 -13.42
CA VAL A 294 0.27 -18.17 -13.53
C VAL A 294 0.14 -19.68 -13.29
N GLU A 295 0.96 -20.50 -13.96
CA GLU A 295 0.99 -21.96 -13.78
C GLU A 295 1.21 -22.36 -12.31
N ILE A 296 2.15 -21.71 -11.63
CA ILE A 296 2.41 -21.95 -10.20
C ILE A 296 1.18 -21.62 -9.34
N LEU A 297 0.48 -20.52 -9.63
CA LEU A 297 -0.72 -20.12 -8.90
C LEU A 297 -1.83 -21.17 -9.07
N GLU A 298 -2.04 -21.65 -10.31
CA GLU A 298 -3.00 -22.70 -10.65
C GLU A 298 -2.64 -24.04 -10.00
N ASP A 299 -1.38 -24.48 -10.09
CA ASP A 299 -0.88 -25.74 -9.50
C ASP A 299 -1.02 -25.76 -7.96
N LEU A 300 -0.96 -24.60 -7.31
CA LEU A 300 -1.16 -24.46 -5.88
C LEU A 300 -2.65 -24.41 -5.46
N GLY A 301 -3.57 -24.38 -6.42
CA GLY A 301 -5.02 -24.36 -6.20
C GLY A 301 -5.49 -23.06 -5.54
N ILE A 302 -4.82 -21.94 -5.81
CA ILE A 302 -5.24 -20.61 -5.35
C ILE A 302 -6.15 -20.02 -6.44
N GLU A 303 -7.45 -20.02 -6.17
CA GLU A 303 -8.49 -19.64 -7.16
C GLU A 303 -9.03 -18.22 -6.95
N GLU A 304 -8.86 -17.69 -5.73
CA GLU A 304 -9.42 -16.38 -5.37
C GLU A 304 -8.46 -15.23 -5.70
N GLY A 305 -8.98 -14.19 -6.36
CA GLY A 305 -8.21 -12.95 -6.55
C GLY A 305 -8.33 -12.33 -7.94
N PHE A 306 -7.26 -11.65 -8.31
CA PHE A 306 -7.19 -10.82 -9.52
C PHE A 306 -5.89 -11.09 -10.25
N MET A 307 -5.93 -11.04 -11.56
CA MET A 307 -4.75 -11.23 -12.40
C MET A 307 -4.76 -10.21 -13.52
N GLN A 308 -3.63 -9.56 -13.73
CA GLN A 308 -3.45 -8.64 -14.86
C GLN A 308 -3.15 -9.43 -16.13
N GLU A 309 -3.44 -8.83 -17.29
CA GLU A 309 -2.96 -9.36 -18.57
C GLU A 309 -1.45 -9.13 -18.72
N TYR A 310 -0.76 -10.00 -19.48
CA TYR A 310 0.70 -9.84 -19.70
C TYR A 310 1.05 -8.47 -20.32
N GLU A 311 0.19 -7.94 -21.19
CA GLU A 311 0.33 -6.64 -21.84
C GLU A 311 0.40 -5.47 -20.85
N SER A 312 -0.06 -5.66 -19.61
CA SER A 312 0.09 -4.69 -18.52
C SER A 312 1.55 -4.42 -18.15
N ALA A 313 2.50 -5.26 -18.60
CA ALA A 313 3.94 -5.02 -18.50
C ALA A 313 4.36 -3.84 -19.40
N SER A 314 3.75 -2.68 -19.23
CA SER A 314 3.96 -1.49 -20.05
C SER A 314 4.17 -0.22 -19.20
N HIS A 315 4.55 0.88 -19.86
CA HIS A 315 4.76 2.16 -19.17
C HIS A 315 3.45 2.85 -18.76
N TYR A 316 2.30 2.41 -19.25
CA TYR A 316 0.99 3.04 -19.01
C TYR A 316 0.55 3.00 -17.54
N TYR A 317 0.94 2.00 -16.79
CA TYR A 317 0.65 1.92 -15.36
C TYR A 317 1.58 2.78 -14.49
N ARG A 318 2.45 3.58 -15.10
CA ARG A 318 3.37 4.47 -14.38
C ARG A 318 2.79 5.87 -14.29
N PRO A 319 2.46 6.37 -13.08
CA PRO A 319 2.05 7.76 -12.91
C PRO A 319 3.21 8.72 -13.21
N ASP A 320 2.91 9.88 -13.78
CA ASP A 320 3.84 10.99 -13.90
C ASP A 320 3.50 12.06 -12.85
N PHE A 321 4.10 11.95 -11.68
CA PHE A 321 3.87 12.90 -10.58
C PHE A 321 4.54 14.28 -10.80
N ASP A 322 5.26 14.49 -11.89
CA ASP A 322 5.70 15.82 -12.30
C ASP A 322 4.55 16.58 -13.00
N ASP A 323 3.57 15.86 -13.57
CA ASP A 323 2.29 16.40 -13.99
C ASP A 323 1.34 16.53 -12.78
N LYS A 324 1.27 17.71 -12.18
CA LYS A 324 0.50 17.96 -10.96
C LYS A 324 -1.02 17.90 -11.16
N ASP A 325 -1.48 18.15 -12.38
CA ASP A 325 -2.91 18.27 -12.68
C ASP A 325 -3.52 16.90 -13.01
N ASN A 326 -2.76 16.03 -13.66
CA ASN A 326 -3.22 14.68 -14.03
C ASN A 326 -2.09 13.64 -14.06
N PRO A 327 -1.58 13.20 -12.90
CA PRO A 327 -0.47 12.24 -12.85
C PRO A 327 -0.82 10.86 -13.44
N PHE A 328 -2.10 10.59 -13.72
CA PHE A 328 -2.62 9.31 -14.22
C PHE A 328 -3.29 9.41 -15.59
N LYS A 329 -2.97 10.42 -16.39
CA LYS A 329 -3.64 10.66 -17.70
C LYS A 329 -3.56 9.46 -18.65
N ASP A 330 -2.44 8.75 -18.63
CA ASP A 330 -2.20 7.63 -19.53
C ASP A 330 -2.95 6.36 -19.11
N ILE A 331 -3.40 6.27 -17.85
CA ILE A 331 -4.18 5.12 -17.35
C ILE A 331 -5.64 5.18 -17.77
N ARG A 332 -6.20 6.36 -18.01
CA ARG A 332 -7.61 6.56 -18.38
C ARG A 332 -7.92 6.16 -19.82
N ASP A 333 -6.93 6.15 -20.71
CA ASP A 333 -7.13 5.89 -22.13
C ASP A 333 -7.25 4.39 -22.46
N PHE A 334 -7.18 3.51 -21.45
CA PHE A 334 -7.23 2.05 -21.58
C PHE A 334 -8.40 1.38 -20.83
N GLN A 335 -9.33 2.18 -20.32
CA GLN A 335 -10.62 1.72 -19.80
C GLN A 335 -11.74 2.10 -20.77
#